data_a322c9c2d071b5091767670e831bdc0e
#
_entry.id   a322c9c2d071b5091767670e831bdc0e
#
_cell.length_a   1.000
_cell.length_b   1.000
_cell.length_c   1.000
_cell.angle_alpha   90.00
_cell.angle_beta   90.00
_cell.angle_gamma   90.00
#
_symmetry.space_group_name_H-M   'P 1'
#
loop_
_entity.id
_entity.type
_entity.pdbx_description
1 polymer ?
#
loop_
_entity_poly.entity_id
_entity_poly.type
_entity_poly.pdbx_seq_one_letter_code
_entity_poly.pdbx_strand_id
1 'polypeptide(L)'
;RMNIQIYGSKKSFDTKKAERYFKERKIKYQYIDLHQFGMAKAVFEAAKKCIPIEDMIDRKAKAYTRLYMDYIDEAKREQTLFENPELFATPIVRNGKAFTLGYCPDIWKDWE
;
A
#
# COMPACT_ATOMS: atom_id res chain seq x y z
N ARG A 1 1.83 17.37 -13.60
CA ARG A 1 0.93 17.47 -12.46
C ARG A 1 0.80 16.13 -11.75
N MET A 2 0.93 16.16 -10.42
CA MET A 2 0.83 14.95 -9.62
C MET A 2 -0.61 14.63 -9.25
N ASN A 3 -0.91 13.32 -9.19
CA ASN A 3 -2.19 12.83 -8.71
C ASN A 3 -1.90 11.78 -7.65
N ILE A 4 -1.77 12.23 -6.41
CA ILE A 4 -1.31 11.40 -5.31
C ILE A 4 -2.47 10.70 -4.61
N GLN A 5 -2.33 9.39 -4.45
CA GLN A 5 -3.25 8.60 -3.63
C GLN A 5 -2.42 7.85 -2.60
N ILE A 6 -2.84 7.91 -1.34
CA ILE A 6 -2.19 7.20 -0.25
C ILE A 6 -3.13 6.10 0.22
N TYR A 7 -2.76 4.86 -0.06
CA TYR A 7 -3.49 3.68 0.43
C TYR A 7 -2.85 3.28 1.74
N GLY A 8 -3.49 3.64 2.84
CA GLY A 8 -2.87 3.53 4.13
C GLY A 8 -3.77 2.99 5.22
N SER A 9 -3.29 3.08 6.44
CA SER A 9 -4.01 2.67 7.64
C SER A 9 -3.81 3.72 8.71
N LYS A 10 -4.88 4.01 9.47
CA LYS A 10 -4.81 4.99 10.55
C LYS A 10 -3.85 4.58 11.66
N LYS A 11 -3.55 3.28 11.76
CA LYS A 11 -2.64 2.75 12.77
C LYS A 11 -1.16 2.76 12.33
N SER A 12 -0.91 3.04 11.08
CA SER A 12 0.43 2.96 10.49
C SER A 12 1.18 4.28 10.68
N PHE A 13 2.33 4.22 11.34
CA PHE A 13 3.20 5.41 11.48
C PHE A 13 3.68 5.89 10.12
N ASP A 14 4.04 4.97 9.24
CA ASP A 14 4.54 5.34 7.91
C ASP A 14 3.44 6.00 7.07
N THR A 15 2.18 5.59 7.26
CA THR A 15 1.06 6.27 6.61
C THR A 15 1.00 7.74 7.06
N LYS A 16 1.13 7.98 8.36
CA LYS A 16 1.10 9.33 8.90
C LYS A 16 2.26 10.17 8.39
N LYS A 17 3.44 9.56 8.28
CA LYS A 17 4.61 10.24 7.72
C LYS A 17 4.39 10.61 6.26
N ALA A 18 3.77 9.72 5.48
CA ALA A 18 3.47 10.00 4.09
C ALA A 18 2.50 11.17 3.98
N GLU A 19 1.43 11.16 4.77
CA GLU A 19 0.47 12.27 4.75
C GLU A 19 1.14 13.59 5.12
N ARG A 20 1.99 13.58 6.14
CA ARG A 20 2.71 14.77 6.56
C ARG A 20 3.61 15.29 5.43
N TYR A 21 4.31 14.39 4.76
CA TYR A 21 5.19 14.77 3.66
C TYR A 21 4.46 15.62 2.63
N PHE A 22 3.30 15.14 2.16
CA PHE A 22 2.56 15.85 1.11
C PHE A 22 1.88 17.11 1.65
N LYS A 23 1.35 17.06 2.88
CA LYS A 23 0.73 18.25 3.49
C LYS A 23 1.72 19.38 3.65
N GLU A 24 2.93 19.10 4.15
CA GLU A 24 3.95 20.14 4.37
C GLU A 24 4.39 20.78 3.06
N ARG A 25 4.29 20.06 1.97
CA ARG A 25 4.66 20.57 0.64
C ARG A 25 3.46 21.11 -0.12
N LYS A 26 2.31 21.16 0.53
CA LYS A 26 1.07 21.67 -0.05
C LYS A 26 0.67 20.93 -1.32
N ILE A 27 0.95 19.63 -1.34
CA ILE A 27 0.57 18.75 -2.43
C ILE A 27 -0.71 18.04 -2.03
N LYS A 28 -1.76 18.19 -2.83
CA LYS A 28 -3.03 17.53 -2.57
C LYS A 28 -2.91 16.04 -2.79
N TYR A 29 -3.59 15.28 -1.95
CA TYR A 29 -3.64 13.84 -2.09
C TYR A 29 -5.00 13.32 -1.65
N GLN A 30 -5.32 12.11 -2.10
CA GLN A 30 -6.50 11.39 -1.66
C GLN A 30 -6.04 10.28 -0.72
N TYR A 31 -6.67 10.17 0.44
CA TYR A 31 -6.39 9.10 1.39
C TYR A 31 -7.43 8.00 1.24
N ILE A 32 -6.98 6.76 1.11
CA ILE A 32 -7.86 5.60 1.06
C ILE A 32 -7.45 4.66 2.20
N ASP A 33 -8.41 4.29 3.04
CA ASP A 33 -8.16 3.33 4.11
C ASP A 33 -8.10 1.94 3.50
N LEU A 34 -6.88 1.47 3.27
CA LEU A 34 -6.66 0.21 2.58
C LEU A 34 -7.18 -0.97 3.37
N HIS A 35 -6.99 -0.96 4.69
CA HIS A 35 -7.41 -2.08 5.53
C HIS A 35 -8.93 -2.20 5.61
N GLN A 36 -9.64 -1.09 5.45
CA GLN A 36 -11.10 -1.10 5.49
C GLN A 36 -11.72 -1.42 4.15
N PHE A 37 -11.22 -0.79 3.09
CA PHE A 37 -11.88 -0.85 1.78
C PHE A 37 -11.19 -1.74 0.77
N GLY A 38 -9.95 -2.13 1.03
CA GLY A 38 -9.21 -2.89 0.06
C GLY A 38 -8.77 -2.05 -1.12
N MET A 39 -8.30 -2.72 -2.15
CA MET A 39 -7.79 -2.08 -3.34
C MET A 39 -8.60 -2.58 -4.54
N ALA A 40 -9.02 -1.66 -5.41
CA ALA A 40 -9.72 -2.03 -6.63
C ALA A 40 -8.83 -2.93 -7.49
N LYS A 41 -9.43 -3.87 -8.20
CA LYS A 41 -8.68 -4.86 -8.98
C LYS A 41 -7.72 -4.21 -9.98
N ALA A 42 -8.18 -3.17 -10.69
CA ALA A 42 -7.34 -2.49 -11.68
C ALA A 42 -6.14 -1.81 -11.02
N VAL A 43 -6.34 -1.24 -9.84
CA VAL A 43 -5.26 -0.60 -9.08
C VAL A 43 -4.26 -1.64 -8.60
N PHE A 44 -4.76 -2.76 -8.10
CA PHE A 44 -3.92 -3.86 -7.64
C PHE A 44 -3.05 -4.40 -8.77
N GLU A 45 -3.64 -4.60 -9.95
CA GLU A 45 -2.87 -5.05 -11.10
C GLU A 45 -1.78 -4.06 -11.50
N ALA A 46 -2.07 -2.77 -11.42
CA ALA A 46 -1.08 -1.73 -11.70
C ALA A 46 0.03 -1.72 -10.64
N ALA A 47 -0.33 -1.85 -9.36
CA ALA A 47 0.63 -1.85 -8.27
C ALA A 47 1.61 -3.02 -8.38
N LYS A 48 1.15 -4.18 -8.83
CA LYS A 48 1.99 -5.37 -8.99
C LYS A 48 3.13 -5.17 -9.98
N LYS A 49 2.96 -4.25 -10.91
CA LYS A 49 4.03 -3.94 -11.87
C LYS A 49 5.18 -3.20 -11.22
N CYS A 50 4.95 -2.56 -10.08
CA CYS A 50 5.95 -1.76 -9.38
C CYS A 50 6.44 -2.42 -8.09
N ILE A 51 5.60 -3.20 -7.42
CA ILE A 51 5.88 -3.75 -6.10
C ILE A 51 5.63 -5.26 -6.12
N PRO A 52 6.64 -6.08 -5.78
CA PRO A 52 6.42 -7.52 -5.68
C PRO A 52 5.33 -7.84 -4.66
N ILE A 53 4.52 -8.85 -4.92
CA ILE A 53 3.42 -9.27 -4.05
C ILE A 53 3.91 -9.49 -2.61
N GLU A 54 5.04 -10.19 -2.44
CA GLU A 54 5.52 -10.50 -1.10
C GLU A 54 5.88 -9.27 -0.30
N ASP A 55 6.30 -8.19 -0.98
CA ASP A 55 6.59 -6.94 -0.30
C ASP A 55 5.31 -6.23 0.15
N MET A 56 4.19 -6.50 -0.49
CA MET A 56 2.90 -5.92 -0.12
C MET A 56 2.22 -6.65 1.03
N ILE A 57 2.74 -7.83 1.42
CA ILE A 57 2.17 -8.60 2.52
C ILE A 57 2.88 -8.24 3.83
N ASP A 58 2.10 -7.81 4.81
CA ASP A 58 2.62 -7.50 6.14
C ASP A 58 2.67 -8.79 6.97
N ARG A 59 3.87 -9.33 7.14
CA ARG A 59 4.06 -10.57 7.91
C ARG A 59 3.80 -10.40 9.40
N LYS A 60 3.74 -9.16 9.88
CA LYS A 60 3.44 -8.86 11.29
C LYS A 60 1.97 -8.61 11.54
N ALA A 61 1.15 -8.58 10.50
CA ALA A 61 -0.29 -8.38 10.65
C ALA A 61 -0.90 -9.59 11.37
N LYS A 62 -1.88 -9.31 12.23
CA LYS A 62 -2.61 -10.40 12.91
C LYS A 62 -3.24 -11.36 11.90
N ALA A 63 -3.70 -10.82 10.78
CA ALA A 63 -4.29 -11.64 9.72
C ALA A 63 -3.31 -12.62 9.11
N TYR A 64 -2.03 -12.33 9.14
CA TYR A 64 -1.01 -13.21 8.57
C TYR A 64 -1.05 -14.59 9.24
N THR A 65 -1.08 -14.60 10.57
CA THR A 65 -1.17 -15.85 11.32
C THR A 65 -2.57 -16.46 11.24
N ARG A 66 -3.61 -15.62 11.38
CA ARG A 66 -5.00 -16.09 11.35
C ARG A 66 -5.33 -16.82 10.05
N LEU A 67 -4.78 -16.35 8.93
CA LEU A 67 -5.06 -16.92 7.62
C LEU A 67 -4.04 -18.00 7.21
N TYR A 68 -3.14 -18.38 8.11
CA TYR A 68 -2.15 -19.42 7.88
C TYR A 68 -1.28 -19.14 6.64
N MET A 69 -0.85 -17.89 6.49
CA MET A 69 -0.13 -17.46 5.29
C MET A 69 1.15 -18.26 5.02
N ASP A 70 1.83 -18.73 6.07
CA ASP A 70 3.04 -19.53 5.89
C ASP A 70 2.75 -20.94 5.34
N TYR A 71 1.49 -21.35 5.36
CA TYR A 71 1.10 -22.72 5.06
C TYR A 71 0.21 -22.88 3.83
N ILE A 72 -0.19 -21.78 3.22
CA ILE A 72 -1.00 -21.86 2.00
C ILE A 72 -0.09 -21.94 0.77
N ASP A 73 -0.64 -22.46 -0.32
CA ASP A 73 0.07 -22.56 -1.58
C ASP A 73 0.54 -21.17 -2.03
N GLU A 74 1.77 -21.11 -2.51
CA GLU A 74 2.33 -19.85 -2.99
C GLU A 74 1.43 -19.21 -4.04
N ALA A 75 0.87 -20.02 -4.93
CA ALA A 75 -0.02 -19.52 -5.98
C ALA A 75 -1.28 -18.84 -5.45
N LYS A 76 -1.64 -19.11 -4.19
CA LYS A 76 -2.85 -18.52 -3.58
C LYS A 76 -2.56 -17.29 -2.75
N ARG A 77 -1.29 -16.97 -2.53
CA ARG A 77 -0.93 -15.84 -1.66
C ARG A 77 -1.42 -14.50 -2.20
N GLU A 78 -1.28 -14.31 -3.49
CA GLU A 78 -1.74 -13.07 -4.13
C GLU A 78 -3.24 -12.88 -3.98
N GLN A 79 -4.02 -13.92 -4.26
CA GLN A 79 -5.48 -13.84 -4.14
C GLN A 79 -5.92 -13.63 -2.70
N THR A 80 -5.24 -14.30 -1.76
CA THR A 80 -5.54 -14.15 -0.34
C THR A 80 -5.26 -12.71 0.13
N LEU A 81 -4.17 -12.12 -0.34
CA LEU A 81 -3.86 -10.71 -0.05
C LEU A 81 -4.99 -9.81 -0.57
N PHE A 82 -5.36 -9.98 -1.81
CA PHE A 82 -6.39 -9.14 -2.43
C PHE A 82 -7.73 -9.26 -1.69
N GLU A 83 -8.10 -10.45 -1.27
CA GLU A 83 -9.38 -10.70 -0.60
C GLU A 83 -9.38 -10.34 0.87
N ASN A 84 -8.21 -10.13 1.47
CA ASN A 84 -8.07 -9.83 2.90
C ASN A 84 -7.20 -8.58 3.06
N PRO A 85 -7.78 -7.40 2.85
CA PRO A 85 -7.00 -6.15 2.80
C PRO A 85 -6.18 -5.86 4.05
N GLU A 86 -6.56 -6.37 5.20
CA GLU A 86 -5.78 -6.19 6.42
C GLU A 86 -4.40 -6.82 6.35
N LEU A 87 -4.13 -7.65 5.33
CA LEU A 87 -2.80 -8.21 5.10
C LEU A 87 -1.84 -7.24 4.45
N PHE A 88 -2.35 -6.16 3.84
CA PHE A 88 -1.48 -5.24 3.13
C PHE A 88 -0.53 -4.49 4.07
N ALA A 89 0.74 -4.44 3.68
CA ALA A 89 1.67 -3.48 4.25
C ALA A 89 1.27 -2.08 3.79
N THR A 90 1.46 -1.08 4.64
CA THR A 90 1.03 0.29 4.37
C THR A 90 2.15 1.27 4.68
N PRO A 91 2.13 2.45 4.03
CA PRO A 91 1.23 2.85 2.96
C PRO A 91 1.72 2.39 1.60
N ILE A 92 0.80 2.26 0.66
CA ILE A 92 1.14 2.18 -0.75
C ILE A 92 0.77 3.54 -1.34
N VAL A 93 1.75 4.24 -1.88
CA VAL A 93 1.57 5.60 -2.40
C VAL A 93 1.65 5.57 -3.91
N ARG A 94 0.62 6.11 -4.54
CA ARG A 94 0.49 6.11 -6.00
C ARG A 94 0.61 7.51 -6.56
N ASN A 95 1.35 7.63 -7.66
CA ASN A 95 1.35 8.83 -8.50
C ASN A 95 1.20 8.36 -9.94
N GLY A 96 -0.04 8.36 -10.46
CA GLY A 96 -0.31 7.83 -11.79
C GLY A 96 0.05 6.34 -11.88
N LYS A 97 1.05 6.01 -12.69
CA LYS A 97 1.51 4.64 -12.88
C LYS A 97 2.59 4.23 -11.88
N ALA A 98 3.12 5.18 -11.12
CA ALA A 98 4.17 4.92 -10.15
C ALA A 98 3.56 4.55 -8.80
N PHE A 99 4.11 3.52 -8.17
CA PHE A 99 3.69 3.06 -6.84
C PHE A 99 4.92 2.86 -5.98
N THR A 100 4.82 3.28 -4.72
CA THR A 100 5.87 3.02 -3.71
C THR A 100 5.24 2.38 -2.49
N LEU A 101 6.07 1.65 -1.72
CA LEU A 101 5.64 1.03 -0.48
C LEU A 101 6.43 1.64 0.67
N GLY A 102 5.69 2.06 1.72
CA GLY A 102 6.30 2.64 2.90
C GLY A 102 6.55 4.13 2.75
N TYR A 103 7.40 4.65 3.63
CA TYR A 103 7.78 6.05 3.63
C TYR A 103 8.97 6.25 2.70
N CYS A 104 8.75 6.87 1.55
CA CYS A 104 9.75 6.97 0.49
C CYS A 104 9.97 8.42 0.02
N PRO A 105 10.41 9.32 0.92
CA PRO A 105 10.56 10.73 0.55
C PRO A 105 11.57 10.94 -0.57
N ASP A 106 12.62 10.10 -0.63
CA ASP A 106 13.65 10.26 -1.67
C ASP A 106 13.12 9.96 -3.07
N ILE A 107 12.11 9.10 -3.17
CA ILE A 107 11.46 8.82 -4.44
C ILE A 107 10.45 9.93 -4.73
N TRP A 108 9.65 10.29 -3.75
CA TRP A 108 8.56 11.25 -3.95
C TRP A 108 9.05 12.64 -4.34
N LYS A 109 10.23 13.05 -3.85
CA LYS A 109 10.77 14.35 -4.22
C LYS A 109 11.04 14.45 -5.73
N ASP A 110 11.33 13.32 -6.36
CA ASP A 110 11.60 13.27 -7.80
C ASP A 110 10.32 13.23 -8.63
N TRP A 111 9.18 13.09 -8.00
CA TRP A 111 7.89 13.14 -8.69
C TRP A 111 7.45 14.58 -8.99
N GLU A 112 8.03 15.51 -8.31
CA GLU A 112 7.64 16.94 -8.44
C GLU A 112 8.17 17.59 -9.70
#